data_e9e06ea955fbf255a79971884bbf481d
#
_entry.id   e9e06ea955fbf255a79971884bbf481d
#
_cell.length_a   1.000
_cell.length_b   1.000
_cell.length_c   1.000
_cell.angle_alpha   90.00
_cell.angle_beta   90.00
_cell.angle_gamma   90.00
#
_symmetry.space_group_name_H-M   'P 1'
#
loop_
_entity.id
_entity.type
_entity.pdbx_description
1 polymer ?
#
loop_
_entity_poly.entity_id
_entity_poly.type
_entity_poly.pdbx_seq_one_letter_code
_entity_poly.pdbx_strand_id
1 'polypeptide(L)'
;EEWIVTNKNIQKTDLEKAVDYAFEKGASRIQIVGWSGGRIDHTLAALGLAFNSKITLIDENFTVEAVTDSKIIEGKENTIFSLMAMPEARISITGARWNLKHEKLKMSGRGIHNEIGDSRKVTIECHSGKLLLIKGNFTLPHD
;
A
#
# COMPACT_ATOMS: atom_id res chain seq x y z
N GLU A 1 -13.59 18.98 -11.49
CA GLU A 1 -12.57 19.21 -10.44
C GLU A 1 -13.15 20.15 -9.38
N GLU A 2 -13.24 19.67 -8.16
CA GLU A 2 -13.72 20.47 -7.04
C GLU A 2 -12.52 20.94 -6.21
N TRP A 3 -12.34 22.24 -6.08
CA TRP A 3 -11.27 22.82 -5.28
C TRP A 3 -11.71 22.95 -3.82
N ILE A 4 -10.92 22.39 -2.91
CA ILE A 4 -11.21 22.39 -1.49
C ILE A 4 -10.32 23.40 -0.78
N VAL A 5 -10.93 24.37 -0.10
CA VAL A 5 -10.23 25.28 0.81
C VAL A 5 -10.22 24.63 2.19
N THR A 6 -9.04 24.21 2.65
CA THR A 6 -8.90 23.52 3.93
C THR A 6 -8.96 24.46 5.12
N ASN A 7 -9.59 23.99 6.19
CA ASN A 7 -9.69 24.71 7.46
C ASN A 7 -8.30 24.80 8.14
N LYS A 8 -8.06 25.86 8.93
CA LYS A 8 -6.82 26.03 9.68
C LYS A 8 -6.71 25.09 10.89
N ASN A 9 -6.85 23.79 10.68
CA ASN A 9 -6.57 22.79 11.70
C ASN A 9 -5.09 22.40 11.63
N ILE A 10 -4.28 22.82 12.59
CA ILE A 10 -2.85 22.57 12.65
C ILE A 10 -2.47 21.12 12.99
N GLN A 11 -3.44 20.30 13.43
CA GLN A 11 -3.22 18.90 13.79
C GLN A 11 -3.28 17.95 12.59
N LYS A 12 -3.73 18.43 11.45
CA LYS A 12 -3.86 17.63 10.23
C LYS A 12 -3.16 18.29 9.05
N THR A 13 -2.58 17.47 8.17
CA THR A 13 -2.05 17.94 6.89
C THR A 13 -3.20 18.35 5.95
N ASP A 14 -2.90 19.14 4.93
CA ASP A 14 -3.89 19.53 3.93
C ASP A 14 -4.45 18.31 3.19
N LEU A 15 -3.61 17.30 2.94
CA LEU A 15 -4.04 16.05 2.33
C LEU A 15 -5.05 15.30 3.22
N GLU A 16 -4.80 15.19 4.53
CA GLU A 16 -5.73 14.56 5.46
C GLU A 16 -7.07 15.29 5.50
N LYS A 17 -7.05 16.61 5.49
CA LYS A 17 -8.26 17.44 5.44
C LYS A 17 -9.05 17.21 4.15
N ALA A 18 -8.36 17.11 3.01
CA ALA A 18 -8.97 16.85 1.72
C ALA A 18 -9.63 15.44 1.69
N VAL A 19 -8.97 14.45 2.26
CA VAL A 19 -9.50 13.09 2.40
C VAL A 19 -10.76 13.07 3.27
N ASP A 20 -10.71 13.72 4.44
CA ASP A 20 -11.86 13.82 5.34
C ASP A 20 -13.06 14.47 4.63
N TYR A 21 -12.82 15.56 3.92
CA TYR A 21 -13.85 16.25 3.14
C TYR A 21 -14.46 15.34 2.07
N ALA A 22 -13.64 14.62 1.33
CA ALA A 22 -14.12 13.71 0.30
C ALA A 22 -15.04 12.62 0.88
N PHE A 23 -14.69 12.04 2.03
CA PHE A 23 -15.55 11.07 2.71
C PHE A 23 -16.83 11.69 3.24
N GLU A 24 -16.79 12.90 3.79
CA GLU A 24 -17.99 13.64 4.21
C GLU A 24 -18.95 13.90 3.04
N LYS A 25 -18.42 14.10 1.84
CA LYS A 25 -19.19 14.27 0.60
C LYS A 25 -19.68 12.97 -0.02
N GLY A 26 -19.42 11.83 0.60
CA GLY A 26 -19.94 10.54 0.19
C GLY A 26 -19.02 9.71 -0.70
N ALA A 27 -17.73 10.05 -0.77
CA ALA A 27 -16.78 9.22 -1.48
C ALA A 27 -16.72 7.81 -0.85
N SER A 28 -16.80 6.78 -1.66
CA SER A 28 -16.70 5.39 -1.22
C SER A 28 -15.25 4.87 -1.28
N ARG A 29 -14.45 5.41 -2.19
CA ARG A 29 -13.04 5.12 -2.38
C ARG A 29 -12.30 6.38 -2.81
N ILE A 30 -11.04 6.49 -2.42
CA ILE A 30 -10.18 7.61 -2.77
C ILE A 30 -8.87 7.08 -3.35
N GLN A 31 -8.48 7.64 -4.48
CA GLN A 31 -7.15 7.44 -5.05
C GLN A 31 -6.36 8.74 -4.90
N ILE A 32 -5.15 8.64 -4.38
CA ILE A 32 -4.28 9.79 -4.16
C ILE A 32 -3.09 9.69 -5.11
N VAL A 33 -2.88 10.73 -5.89
CA VAL A 33 -1.73 10.88 -6.80
C VAL A 33 -0.85 12.04 -6.32
N GLY A 34 0.41 12.05 -6.73
CA GLY A 34 1.33 13.15 -6.36
C GLY A 34 1.74 13.17 -4.89
N TRP A 35 1.61 12.05 -4.20
CA TRP A 35 1.91 11.91 -2.77
C TRP A 35 3.40 11.68 -2.48
N SER A 36 4.17 11.26 -3.47
CA SER A 36 5.59 10.90 -3.34
C SER A 36 6.50 11.90 -4.05
N GLY A 37 7.79 11.87 -3.74
CA GLY A 37 8.83 12.66 -4.42
C GLY A 37 9.02 14.09 -3.91
N GLY A 38 8.25 14.52 -2.91
CA GLY A 38 8.40 15.81 -2.24
C GLY A 38 9.08 15.67 -0.88
N ARG A 39 8.59 16.42 0.10
CA ARG A 39 9.08 16.32 1.49
C ARG A 39 8.79 14.93 2.04
N ILE A 40 9.79 14.32 2.67
CA ILE A 40 9.69 12.97 3.19
C ILE A 40 8.64 12.85 4.33
N ASP A 41 8.49 13.87 5.16
CA ASP A 41 7.49 13.88 6.22
C ASP A 41 6.06 13.84 5.68
N HIS A 42 5.77 14.56 4.61
CA HIS A 42 4.49 14.50 3.91
C HIS A 42 4.26 13.15 3.22
N THR A 43 5.31 12.56 2.65
CA THR A 43 5.24 11.21 2.06
C THR A 43 4.90 10.16 3.13
N LEU A 44 5.54 10.22 4.29
CA LEU A 44 5.26 9.31 5.39
C LEU A 44 3.84 9.48 5.95
N ALA A 45 3.36 10.72 6.06
CA ALA A 45 1.98 10.99 6.46
C ALA A 45 0.96 10.42 5.46
N ALA A 46 1.24 10.54 4.16
CA ALA A 46 0.41 9.95 3.11
C ALA A 46 0.39 8.42 3.21
N LEU A 47 1.53 7.78 3.46
CA LEU A 47 1.58 6.33 3.68
C LEU A 47 0.70 5.89 4.84
N GLY A 48 0.63 6.69 5.91
CA GLY A 48 -0.27 6.43 7.04
C GLY A 48 -1.76 6.39 6.62
N LEU A 49 -2.15 7.22 5.66
CA LEU A 49 -3.53 7.21 5.13
C LEU A 49 -3.87 5.92 4.39
N ALA A 50 -2.90 5.26 3.78
CA ALA A 50 -3.10 4.02 3.02
C ALA A 50 -3.52 2.83 3.89
N PHE A 51 -3.41 2.91 5.22
CA PHE A 51 -3.97 1.90 6.12
C PHE A 51 -5.50 1.89 6.15
N ASN A 52 -6.15 2.96 5.69
CA ASN A 52 -7.57 2.92 5.40
C ASN A 52 -7.80 2.14 4.09
N SER A 53 -8.54 1.04 4.16
CA SER A 53 -8.79 0.15 3.01
C SER A 53 -9.53 0.82 1.84
N LYS A 54 -10.10 1.98 2.07
CA LYS A 54 -10.78 2.78 1.03
C LYS A 54 -9.84 3.74 0.30
N ILE A 55 -8.57 3.80 0.71
CA ILE A 55 -7.56 4.70 0.14
C ILE A 55 -6.49 3.90 -0.59
N THR A 56 -6.19 4.29 -1.81
CA THR A 56 -5.07 3.77 -2.60
C THR A 56 -4.16 4.94 -2.99
N LEU A 57 -2.87 4.80 -2.74
CA LEU A 57 -1.87 5.74 -3.23
C LEU A 57 -1.33 5.25 -4.57
N ILE A 58 -1.20 6.14 -5.52
CA ILE A 58 -0.75 5.81 -6.87
C ILE A 58 0.40 6.73 -7.26
N ASP A 59 1.50 6.16 -7.71
CA ASP A 59 2.54 6.88 -8.42
C ASP A 59 2.84 6.21 -9.77
N GLU A 60 3.84 6.70 -10.48
CA GLU A 60 4.18 6.23 -11.82
C GLU A 60 4.48 4.73 -11.87
N ASN A 61 5.13 4.17 -10.85
CA ASN A 61 5.64 2.81 -10.85
C ASN A 61 4.92 1.88 -9.87
N PHE A 62 4.22 2.42 -8.88
CA PHE A 62 3.65 1.63 -7.78
C PHE A 62 2.24 2.07 -7.41
N THR A 63 1.49 1.12 -6.86
CA THR A 63 0.30 1.40 -6.06
C THR A 63 0.54 0.93 -4.62
N VAL A 64 -0.02 1.65 -3.65
CA VAL A 64 0.09 1.32 -2.22
C VAL A 64 -1.31 1.19 -1.64
N GLU A 65 -1.59 0.07 -1.00
CA GLU A 65 -2.87 -0.19 -0.35
C GLU A 65 -2.72 -1.12 0.85
N ALA A 66 -3.68 -1.06 1.77
CA ALA A 66 -3.69 -1.92 2.94
C ALA A 66 -4.09 -3.36 2.59
N VAL A 67 -3.49 -4.31 3.30
CA VAL A 67 -3.97 -5.69 3.37
C VAL A 67 -4.60 -5.87 4.76
N THR A 68 -5.93 -5.91 4.81
CA THR A 68 -6.65 -6.00 6.10
C THR A 68 -6.81 -7.45 6.56
N ASP A 69 -7.37 -8.32 5.75
CA ASP A 69 -7.52 -9.76 6.04
C ASP A 69 -6.74 -10.58 5.03
N SER A 70 -7.15 -10.49 3.78
CA SER A 70 -6.45 -11.14 2.68
C SER A 70 -6.55 -10.30 1.41
N LYS A 71 -5.60 -10.52 0.52
CA LYS A 71 -5.58 -9.90 -0.78
C LYS A 71 -5.02 -10.85 -1.81
N ILE A 72 -5.67 -10.90 -2.96
CA ILE A 72 -5.20 -11.63 -4.11
C ILE A 72 -4.72 -10.62 -5.13
N ILE A 73 -3.47 -10.77 -5.57
CA ILE A 73 -2.92 -10.00 -6.68
C ILE A 73 -2.67 -10.91 -7.87
N GLU A 74 -3.00 -10.41 -9.04
CA GLU A 74 -2.81 -11.11 -10.31
C GLU A 74 -1.93 -10.25 -11.22
N GLY A 75 -1.10 -10.89 -12.02
CA GLY A 75 -0.22 -10.20 -12.94
C GLY A 75 0.76 -11.14 -13.60
N LYS A 76 1.64 -10.58 -14.42
CA LYS A 76 2.69 -11.36 -15.07
C LYS A 76 3.66 -11.91 -14.02
N GLU A 77 4.18 -13.10 -14.30
CA GLU A 77 5.33 -13.66 -13.59
C GLU A 77 6.45 -12.61 -13.50
N ASN A 78 7.12 -12.56 -12.36
CA ASN A 78 8.19 -11.62 -12.03
C ASN A 78 7.75 -10.15 -11.86
N THR A 79 6.45 -9.86 -11.85
CA THR A 79 5.99 -8.54 -11.42
C THR A 79 6.38 -8.32 -9.97
N ILE A 80 7.05 -7.19 -9.70
CA ILE A 80 7.54 -6.87 -8.36
C ILE A 80 6.41 -6.45 -7.43
N PHE A 81 6.48 -6.89 -6.19
CA PHE A 81 5.69 -6.34 -5.09
C PHE A 81 6.48 -6.37 -3.79
N SER A 82 6.12 -5.51 -2.88
CA SER A 82 6.71 -5.44 -1.55
C SER A 82 5.61 -5.39 -0.50
N LEU A 83 5.94 -5.88 0.70
CA LEU A 83 5.07 -5.80 1.86
C LEU A 83 5.80 -5.05 2.96
N MET A 84 5.11 -4.11 3.59
CA MET A 84 5.64 -3.34 4.71
C MET A 84 4.68 -3.45 5.89
N ALA A 85 5.14 -4.08 6.96
CA ALA A 85 4.43 -4.08 8.23
C ALA A 85 4.74 -2.80 9.01
N MET A 86 3.76 -2.22 9.69
CA MET A 86 3.94 -0.99 10.44
C MET A 86 3.11 -0.99 11.73
N PRO A 87 3.69 -1.27 12.91
CA PRO A 87 5.09 -1.63 13.12
C PRO A 87 5.39 -3.10 12.87
N GLU A 88 4.40 -3.97 12.91
CA GLU A 88 4.55 -5.41 12.69
C GLU A 88 3.23 -6.05 12.22
N ALA A 89 3.36 -7.19 11.60
CA ALA A 89 2.23 -8.03 11.18
C ALA A 89 2.64 -9.50 11.17
N ARG A 90 1.68 -10.38 11.34
CA ARG A 90 1.86 -11.81 11.10
C ARG A 90 1.17 -12.16 9.80
N ILE A 91 1.90 -12.73 8.86
CA ILE A 91 1.46 -12.87 7.47
C ILE A 91 1.74 -14.25 6.90
N SER A 92 0.99 -14.58 5.85
CA SER A 92 1.27 -15.70 4.95
C SER A 92 1.26 -15.20 3.51
N ILE A 93 2.14 -15.76 2.68
CA ILE A 93 2.23 -15.47 1.25
C ILE A 93 2.29 -16.79 0.51
N THR A 94 1.43 -16.97 -0.49
CA THR A 94 1.45 -18.11 -1.41
C THR A 94 1.41 -17.63 -2.86
N GLY A 95 2.03 -18.38 -3.76
CA GLY A 95 2.07 -18.05 -5.19
C GLY A 95 3.15 -17.03 -5.58
N ALA A 96 3.98 -16.58 -4.64
CA ALA A 96 5.11 -15.70 -4.88
C ALA A 96 6.41 -16.47 -5.11
N ARG A 97 7.44 -15.77 -5.52
CA ARG A 97 8.79 -16.33 -5.60
C ARG A 97 9.32 -16.72 -4.22
N TRP A 98 9.06 -15.89 -3.22
CA TRP A 98 9.40 -16.17 -1.82
C TRP A 98 8.12 -16.17 -0.97
N ASN A 99 7.73 -17.35 -0.51
CA ASN A 99 6.53 -17.55 0.27
C ASN A 99 6.82 -17.51 1.77
N LEU A 100 5.81 -17.17 2.56
CA LEU A 100 5.86 -17.16 4.01
C LEU A 100 4.63 -17.89 4.56
N LYS A 101 4.79 -18.51 5.73
CA LYS A 101 3.69 -19.18 6.42
C LYS A 101 3.66 -18.75 7.88
N HIS A 102 2.64 -17.97 8.25
CA HIS A 102 2.44 -17.46 9.61
C HIS A 102 3.71 -16.82 10.22
N GLU A 103 4.43 -16.05 9.40
CA GLU A 103 5.67 -15.40 9.81
C GLU A 103 5.40 -14.00 10.36
N LYS A 104 6.13 -13.64 11.42
CA LYS A 104 6.11 -12.27 11.93
C LYS A 104 7.02 -11.39 11.09
N LEU A 105 6.44 -10.34 10.53
CA LEU A 105 7.13 -9.33 9.76
C LEU A 105 7.15 -8.03 10.57
N LYS A 106 8.33 -7.47 10.74
CA LYS A 106 8.51 -6.13 11.34
C LYS A 106 8.71 -5.10 10.23
N MET A 107 8.61 -3.82 10.57
CA MET A 107 8.98 -2.74 9.67
C MET A 107 10.48 -2.83 9.35
N SER A 108 10.83 -3.50 8.25
CA SER A 108 12.20 -3.81 7.85
C SER A 108 12.27 -4.13 6.36
N GLY A 109 13.47 -4.38 5.88
CA GLY A 109 13.69 -4.78 4.49
C GLY A 109 13.22 -6.19 4.13
N ARG A 110 12.83 -7.02 5.10
CA ARG A 110 12.47 -8.43 4.83
C ARG A 110 11.32 -8.61 3.85
N GLY A 111 10.33 -7.73 3.88
CA GLY A 111 9.17 -7.78 2.97
C GLY A 111 9.39 -7.06 1.65
N ILE A 112 10.53 -6.46 1.43
CA ILE A 112 10.84 -5.68 0.25
C ILE A 112 11.35 -6.60 -0.86
N HIS A 113 10.87 -6.36 -2.08
CA HIS A 113 11.23 -7.10 -3.28
C HIS A 113 10.83 -8.58 -3.23
N ASN A 114 9.57 -8.82 -3.41
CA ASN A 114 9.04 -10.13 -3.78
C ASN A 114 8.55 -10.07 -5.24
N GLU A 115 8.19 -11.17 -5.81
CA GLU A 115 7.76 -11.26 -7.20
C GLU A 115 6.59 -12.24 -7.33
N ILE A 116 5.69 -11.93 -8.26
CA ILE A 116 4.61 -12.84 -8.63
C ILE A 116 5.25 -14.09 -9.27
N GLY A 117 4.86 -15.27 -8.80
CA GLY A 117 5.36 -16.52 -9.31
C GLY A 117 4.71 -16.96 -10.64
N ASP A 118 5.01 -18.17 -11.07
CA ASP A 118 4.55 -18.75 -12.33
C ASP A 118 3.03 -18.98 -12.41
N SER A 119 2.37 -19.10 -11.27
CA SER A 119 0.91 -19.18 -11.20
C SER A 119 0.21 -17.87 -11.59
N ARG A 120 0.95 -16.77 -11.69
CA ARG A 120 0.46 -15.41 -11.95
C ARG A 120 -0.56 -14.89 -10.96
N LYS A 121 -0.64 -15.52 -9.79
CA LYS A 121 -1.57 -15.19 -8.73
C LYS A 121 -0.89 -15.37 -7.38
N VAL A 122 -0.90 -14.32 -6.56
CA VAL A 122 -0.37 -14.35 -5.20
C VAL A 122 -1.49 -14.09 -4.23
N THR A 123 -1.57 -14.90 -3.18
CA THR A 123 -2.46 -14.67 -2.05
C THR A 123 -1.64 -14.20 -0.86
N ILE A 124 -2.04 -13.07 -0.31
CA ILE A 124 -1.42 -12.46 0.87
C ILE A 124 -2.46 -12.45 1.98
N GLU A 125 -2.12 -13.04 3.12
CA GLU A 125 -2.97 -13.06 4.30
C GLU A 125 -2.31 -12.28 5.43
N CYS A 126 -3.04 -11.34 6.03
CA CYS A 126 -2.63 -10.62 7.23
C CYS A 126 -3.41 -11.17 8.41
N HIS A 127 -2.76 -12.00 9.23
CA HIS A 127 -3.39 -12.67 10.38
C HIS A 127 -3.52 -11.72 11.56
N SER A 128 -2.60 -10.79 11.71
CA SER A 128 -2.61 -9.75 12.74
C SER A 128 -1.70 -8.59 12.36
N GLY A 129 -1.91 -7.43 12.99
CA GLY A 129 -1.10 -6.24 12.76
C GLY A 129 -1.55 -5.41 11.55
N LYS A 130 -0.66 -4.55 11.08
CA LYS A 130 -0.92 -3.62 9.97
C LYS A 130 0.08 -3.85 8.85
N LEU A 131 -0.43 -4.03 7.64
CA LEU A 131 0.35 -4.38 6.46
C LEU A 131 -0.04 -3.52 5.26
N LEU A 132 0.97 -2.97 4.58
CA LEU A 132 0.81 -2.31 3.27
C LEU A 132 1.35 -3.22 2.18
N LEU A 133 0.61 -3.31 1.09
CA LEU A 133 1.05 -3.88 -0.18
C LEU A 133 1.49 -2.75 -1.11
N ILE A 134 2.72 -2.84 -1.58
CA ILE A 134 3.30 -1.94 -2.56
C ILE A 134 3.52 -2.75 -3.83
N LYS A 135 2.62 -2.60 -4.80
CA LYS A 135 2.64 -3.37 -6.05
C LYS A 135 3.25 -2.53 -7.16
N GLY A 136 4.29 -3.07 -7.80
CA GLY A 136 4.87 -2.48 -9.01
C GLY A 136 4.03 -2.78 -10.24
N ASN A 137 4.15 -1.92 -11.25
CA ASN A 137 3.55 -2.12 -12.58
C ASN A 137 4.58 -2.57 -13.62
N PHE A 138 5.69 -3.15 -13.16
CA PHE A 138 6.79 -3.59 -14.00
C PHE A 138 7.35 -4.93 -13.52
N THR A 139 8.09 -5.59 -14.41
CA THR A 139 8.82 -6.82 -14.11
C THR A 139 10.32 -6.53 -14.15
N LEU A 140 11.08 -7.28 -13.35
CA LEU A 140 12.53 -7.24 -13.43
C LEU A 140 13.01 -8.42 -14.30
N PRO A 141 14.02 -8.19 -15.15
CA PRO A 141 14.61 -9.28 -15.91
C PRO A 141 15.36 -10.24 -14.98
N HIS A 142 15.25 -11.54 -15.26
CA HIS A 142 16.06 -12.56 -14.65
C HIS A 142 17.00 -13.13 -15.72
N ASP A 143 18.25 -13.13 -15.40
CA ASP A 143 19.26 -13.77 -16.25
C ASP A 143 19.26 -15.29 -16.07
#